data_7f2e47a6a0fa9a0d70d3a23521af33c3
#
_entry.id   7f2e47a6a0fa9a0d70d3a23521af33c3
#
_cell.length_a   1.000
_cell.length_b   1.000
_cell.length_c   1.000
_cell.angle_alpha   90.00
_cell.angle_beta   90.00
_cell.angle_gamma   90.00
#
_symmetry.space_group_name_H-M   'P 1'
#
loop_
_entity.id
_entity.type
_entity.pdbx_description
1 polymer ?
#
loop_
_entity_poly.entity_id
_entity_poly.type
_entity_poly.pdbx_seq_one_letter_code
_entity_poly.pdbx_strand_id
1 'polypeptide(L)'
;MARNFIDRCFEAVAPVHAVRRSAARTALQFLNSGYGNYGANLTKKSMRGWEYHGGSSKEDIEDNIDVLRQRSRDAYMGVPVAASALKTLRTNVVAGGLMPAPQIDGAFLGLSAEQTEELQEKIIREFSLWADTPECDMDGLGNFYKLQQLAYLGYLMNGDAFAALPMCEQVGQTYGLRVRVMEADRICSPDGYDRLAPCTVRGYEVHNIVQGVETNAEGRVVAYWVCNRHPLSDTSMLGSGLEWTRVEARGELTGRRNIVHVITRERAGQLRGVPVLAPVLEALKQLGRYTEAEINAAVISAMFTVFVQPATATDDRPFGEMLPENMLIDAEDQGSVELGNGAIVGLNPGETVSFADPKHPNAGYDKFTEAMVKQIGAALEIPPEVISKQFSTSYSAARGALNEFWRSCDVQRDDFVDSFCQPIYEEWLAEAVARNRIKAPGFFQDPAIRKAYSGCAWPGPARTSLNPVQEISAATKRVEAGFSTAQEETAQMTGGNYNRNIRQRVAEAKRKREVDEIMDPSSAASEGGNGNA
;
A
#
# COMPACT_ATOMS: atom_id res chain seq x y z
N MET A 1 37.03 9.22 41.32
CA MET A 1 37.27 7.76 41.16
C MET A 1 38.52 7.39 41.93
N ALA A 2 38.48 6.29 42.72
CA ALA A 2 39.64 5.79 43.40
C ALA A 2 40.68 5.31 42.37
N ARG A 3 41.87 5.88 42.42
CA ARG A 3 42.97 5.48 41.53
C ARG A 3 43.40 4.07 41.92
N ASN A 4 43.35 3.12 40.99
CA ASN A 4 43.78 1.74 41.20
C ASN A 4 45.30 1.68 41.41
N PHE A 5 45.77 0.71 42.17
CA PHE A 5 47.22 0.48 42.44
C PHE A 5 48.03 0.42 41.12
N ILE A 6 47.51 -0.19 40.10
CA ILE A 6 48.12 -0.30 38.77
C ILE A 6 48.34 1.09 38.14
N ASP A 7 47.40 2.03 38.31
CA ASP A 7 47.50 3.38 37.74
C ASP A 7 48.61 4.19 38.42
N ARG A 8 48.84 4.01 39.73
CA ARG A 8 49.96 4.61 40.45
C ARG A 8 51.32 4.07 40.02
N CYS A 9 51.40 2.76 39.71
CA CYS A 9 52.60 2.18 39.15
C CYS A 9 52.94 2.73 37.75
N PHE A 10 51.92 2.89 36.89
CA PHE A 10 52.14 3.47 35.56
C PHE A 10 52.49 4.97 35.60
N GLU A 11 51.94 5.75 36.54
CA GLU A 11 52.31 7.14 36.76
C GLU A 11 53.78 7.30 37.15
N ALA A 12 54.30 6.39 37.97
CA ALA A 12 55.69 6.43 38.43
C ALA A 12 56.70 5.94 37.39
N VAL A 13 56.39 4.93 36.60
CA VAL A 13 57.34 4.26 35.67
C VAL A 13 57.18 4.76 34.22
N ALA A 14 55.99 5.15 33.79
CA ALA A 14 55.74 5.55 32.40
C ALA A 14 54.64 6.62 32.33
N PRO A 15 54.94 7.89 32.70
CA PRO A 15 53.91 8.96 32.83
C PRO A 15 53.13 9.25 31.53
N VAL A 16 53.77 9.12 30.38
CA VAL A 16 53.11 9.29 29.08
C VAL A 16 52.04 8.22 28.83
N HIS A 17 52.29 6.99 29.22
CA HIS A 17 51.30 5.90 29.12
C HIS A 17 50.17 6.05 30.15
N ALA A 18 50.46 6.59 31.33
CA ALA A 18 49.44 6.90 32.34
C ALA A 18 48.48 7.99 31.85
N VAL A 19 48.99 9.05 31.20
CA VAL A 19 48.14 10.10 30.59
C VAL A 19 47.30 9.57 29.46
N ARG A 20 47.88 8.77 28.56
CA ARG A 20 47.10 8.13 27.48
C ARG A 20 45.98 7.21 28.01
N ARG A 21 46.26 6.47 29.06
CA ARG A 21 45.31 5.57 29.72
C ARG A 21 44.19 6.33 30.44
N SER A 22 44.52 7.43 31.09
CA SER A 22 43.55 8.31 31.74
C SER A 22 42.67 9.02 30.68
N ALA A 23 43.25 9.53 29.60
CA ALA A 23 42.53 10.10 28.49
C ALA A 23 41.59 9.08 27.80
N ALA A 24 42.05 7.84 27.58
CA ALA A 24 41.21 6.77 27.04
C ALA A 24 40.06 6.41 27.97
N ARG A 25 40.27 6.39 29.30
CA ARG A 25 39.17 6.19 30.27
C ARG A 25 38.19 7.33 30.29
N THR A 26 38.66 8.57 30.22
CA THR A 26 37.78 9.75 30.14
C THR A 26 37.00 9.74 28.84
N ALA A 27 37.63 9.40 27.71
CA ALA A 27 36.93 9.23 26.43
C ALA A 27 35.88 8.12 26.51
N LEU A 28 36.16 6.96 27.12
CA LEU A 28 35.19 5.90 27.37
C LEU A 28 34.04 6.34 28.29
N GLN A 29 34.32 7.20 29.30
CA GLN A 29 33.26 7.78 30.13
C GLN A 29 32.35 8.73 29.36
N PHE A 30 32.90 9.56 28.46
CA PHE A 30 32.11 10.42 27.58
C PHE A 30 31.32 9.60 26.57
N LEU A 31 31.90 8.54 26.01
CA LEU A 31 31.18 7.61 25.12
C LEU A 31 30.00 6.89 25.82
N ASN A 32 30.12 6.66 27.12
CA ASN A 32 29.08 6.02 27.94
C ASN A 32 28.25 7.01 28.75
N SER A 33 28.22 8.32 28.40
CA SER A 33 27.34 9.30 29.01
C SER A 33 26.03 9.43 28.22
N GLY A 34 24.92 9.81 28.87
CA GLY A 34 23.63 9.98 28.21
C GLY A 34 23.18 8.71 27.44
N TYR A 35 22.85 8.84 26.17
CA TYR A 35 22.44 7.71 25.32
C TYR A 35 23.52 6.62 25.16
N GLY A 36 24.81 6.92 25.37
CA GLY A 36 25.88 5.94 25.43
C GLY A 36 25.75 4.93 26.57
N ASN A 37 24.94 5.20 27.60
CA ASN A 37 24.56 4.25 28.64
C ASN A 37 23.34 3.38 28.28
N TYR A 38 22.61 3.72 27.21
CA TYR A 38 21.37 3.06 26.77
C TYR A 38 21.52 2.48 25.36
N GLY A 39 20.74 2.97 24.40
CA GLY A 39 20.67 2.44 23.04
C GLY A 39 21.96 2.56 22.21
N ALA A 40 22.79 3.58 22.47
CA ALA A 40 24.08 3.78 21.79
C ALA A 40 25.26 3.06 22.47
N ASN A 41 25.04 2.15 23.40
CA ASN A 41 26.09 1.46 24.10
C ASN A 41 26.68 0.30 23.29
N LEU A 42 27.99 0.32 23.01
CA LEU A 42 28.67 -0.67 22.18
C LEU A 42 29.16 -1.90 22.96
N THR A 43 29.18 -1.83 24.29
CA THR A 43 29.78 -2.87 25.13
C THR A 43 28.78 -3.64 25.99
N LYS A 44 27.55 -3.15 26.11
CA LYS A 44 26.50 -3.77 26.93
C LYS A 44 26.12 -5.15 26.37
N LYS A 45 25.98 -6.15 27.23
CA LYS A 45 25.61 -7.52 26.82
C LYS A 45 24.29 -7.57 26.05
N SER A 46 23.30 -6.73 26.44
CA SER A 46 22.02 -6.62 25.77
C SER A 46 22.07 -5.99 24.38
N MET A 47 23.17 -5.30 24.04
CA MET A 47 23.40 -4.65 22.74
C MET A 47 24.44 -5.40 21.89
N ARG A 48 24.99 -6.52 22.42
CA ARG A 48 25.98 -7.31 21.70
C ARG A 48 25.36 -7.93 20.43
N GLY A 49 26.05 -7.77 19.30
CA GLY A 49 25.58 -8.25 17.99
C GLY A 49 24.63 -7.29 17.27
N TRP A 50 24.27 -6.17 17.90
CA TRP A 50 23.55 -5.10 17.19
C TRP A 50 24.59 -4.19 16.53
N GLU A 51 24.82 -4.43 15.27
CA GLU A 51 25.72 -3.62 14.47
C GLU A 51 25.09 -2.26 14.14
N TYR A 52 25.95 -1.23 14.03
CA TYR A 52 25.54 0.12 13.70
C TYR A 52 26.18 0.51 12.36
N HIS A 53 25.53 0.16 11.29
CA HIS A 53 25.87 0.61 9.95
C HIS A 53 24.76 1.53 9.48
N GLY A 54 25.06 2.81 9.31
CA GLY A 54 24.14 3.80 8.78
C GLY A 54 24.73 4.38 7.51
N GLY A 55 23.98 4.31 6.42
CA GLY A 55 24.28 4.96 5.15
C GLY A 55 23.34 6.13 4.86
N SER A 56 23.45 6.69 3.69
CA SER A 56 22.46 7.59 3.10
C SER A 56 21.20 6.80 2.73
N SER A 57 20.16 7.48 2.24
CA SER A 57 18.97 6.79 1.70
C SER A 57 19.33 5.81 0.59
N LYS A 58 20.41 6.10 -0.15
CA LYS A 58 20.87 5.23 -1.24
C LYS A 58 21.27 3.85 -0.74
N GLU A 59 22.20 3.78 0.21
CA GLU A 59 22.73 2.52 0.73
C GLU A 59 21.68 1.75 1.55
N ASP A 60 20.86 2.47 2.33
CA ASP A 60 19.88 1.83 3.21
C ASP A 60 18.60 1.40 2.47
N ILE A 61 18.20 2.11 1.41
CA ILE A 61 16.94 1.91 0.71
C ILE A 61 17.17 1.51 -0.75
N GLU A 62 17.73 2.42 -1.59
CA GLU A 62 17.73 2.24 -3.04
C GLU A 62 18.55 1.03 -3.48
N ASP A 63 19.64 0.71 -2.83
CA ASP A 63 20.46 -0.47 -3.15
C ASP A 63 19.76 -1.80 -2.77
N ASN A 64 18.77 -1.76 -1.88
CA ASN A 64 18.02 -2.93 -1.42
C ASN A 64 16.65 -3.11 -2.10
N ILE A 65 16.21 -2.13 -2.86
CA ILE A 65 14.82 -2.01 -3.30
C ILE A 65 14.38 -3.14 -4.23
N ASP A 66 15.27 -3.61 -5.12
CA ASP A 66 14.94 -4.66 -6.07
C ASP A 66 14.58 -5.97 -5.36
N VAL A 67 15.33 -6.30 -4.31
CA VAL A 67 15.06 -7.49 -3.48
C VAL A 67 13.77 -7.32 -2.69
N LEU A 68 13.55 -6.13 -2.12
CA LEU A 68 12.35 -5.83 -1.34
C LEU A 68 11.08 -5.92 -2.19
N ARG A 69 11.10 -5.39 -3.42
CA ARG A 69 9.98 -5.48 -4.38
C ARG A 69 9.63 -6.91 -4.74
N GLN A 70 10.63 -7.70 -5.12
CA GLN A 70 10.43 -9.10 -5.49
C GLN A 70 9.83 -9.89 -4.33
N ARG A 71 10.37 -9.74 -3.11
CA ARG A 71 9.84 -10.39 -1.91
C ARG A 71 8.44 -9.90 -1.53
N SER A 72 8.16 -8.62 -1.70
CA SER A 72 6.84 -8.04 -1.43
C SER A 72 5.78 -8.61 -2.38
N ARG A 73 6.09 -8.75 -3.67
CA ARG A 73 5.20 -9.38 -4.66
C ARG A 73 5.00 -10.87 -4.38
N ASP A 74 6.07 -11.57 -4.05
CA ASP A 74 6.00 -12.99 -3.66
C ASP A 74 5.10 -13.16 -2.42
N ALA A 75 5.29 -12.33 -1.39
CA ALA A 75 4.43 -12.34 -0.21
C ALA A 75 2.95 -12.03 -0.55
N TYR A 76 2.69 -11.06 -1.44
CA TYR A 76 1.32 -10.75 -1.87
C TYR A 76 0.66 -11.93 -2.61
N MET A 77 1.42 -12.66 -3.43
CA MET A 77 0.91 -13.82 -4.18
C MET A 77 0.75 -15.07 -3.31
N GLY A 78 1.69 -15.32 -2.40
CA GLY A 78 1.81 -16.58 -1.68
C GLY A 78 1.34 -16.56 -0.22
N VAL A 79 1.27 -15.38 0.45
CA VAL A 79 0.94 -15.28 1.87
C VAL A 79 -0.44 -14.63 2.06
N PRO A 80 -1.46 -15.38 2.54
CA PRO A 80 -2.83 -14.87 2.65
C PRO A 80 -2.95 -13.58 3.49
N VAL A 81 -2.19 -13.47 4.58
CA VAL A 81 -2.21 -12.28 5.46
C VAL A 81 -1.67 -11.04 4.73
N ALA A 82 -0.62 -11.18 3.93
CA ALA A 82 -0.09 -10.09 3.12
C ALA A 82 -1.08 -9.63 2.04
N ALA A 83 -1.70 -10.59 1.35
CA ALA A 83 -2.75 -10.30 0.37
C ALA A 83 -3.96 -9.61 1.01
N SER A 84 -4.39 -10.07 2.20
CA SER A 84 -5.47 -9.43 2.97
C SER A 84 -5.12 -7.99 3.33
N ALA A 85 -3.92 -7.73 3.85
CA ALA A 85 -3.47 -6.40 4.24
C ALA A 85 -3.51 -5.41 3.05
N LEU A 86 -2.85 -5.74 1.94
CA LEU A 86 -2.78 -4.84 0.78
C LEU A 86 -4.15 -4.61 0.12
N LYS A 87 -4.97 -5.65 0.00
CA LYS A 87 -6.35 -5.53 -0.51
C LYS A 87 -7.21 -4.66 0.42
N THR A 88 -7.02 -4.79 1.72
CA THR A 88 -7.75 -3.99 2.71
C THR A 88 -7.37 -2.51 2.62
N LEU A 89 -6.09 -2.17 2.53
CA LEU A 89 -5.63 -0.79 2.31
C LEU A 89 -6.21 -0.24 1.01
N ARG A 90 -6.07 -0.94 -0.11
CA ARG A 90 -6.65 -0.51 -1.39
C ARG A 90 -8.14 -0.23 -1.28
N THR A 91 -8.90 -1.10 -0.62
CA THR A 91 -10.36 -0.96 -0.50
C THR A 91 -10.75 0.23 0.37
N ASN A 92 -10.00 0.56 1.42
CA ASN A 92 -10.35 1.65 2.33
C ASN A 92 -9.75 3.00 1.92
N VAL A 93 -8.69 3.01 1.11
CA VAL A 93 -8.06 4.25 0.63
C VAL A 93 -8.68 4.70 -0.69
N VAL A 94 -8.71 3.83 -1.70
CA VAL A 94 -9.15 4.16 -3.08
C VAL A 94 -10.52 3.59 -3.41
N ALA A 95 -10.90 2.48 -2.81
CA ALA A 95 -12.16 1.75 -3.09
C ALA A 95 -12.41 1.51 -4.59
N GLY A 96 -13.54 1.96 -5.11
CA GLY A 96 -13.90 1.91 -6.53
C GLY A 96 -13.22 2.97 -7.41
N GLY A 97 -12.45 3.86 -6.81
CA GLY A 97 -11.83 5.04 -7.41
C GLY A 97 -12.37 6.32 -6.78
N LEU A 98 -11.49 7.30 -6.62
CA LEU A 98 -11.80 8.60 -6.05
C LEU A 98 -12.37 9.51 -7.15
N MET A 99 -13.52 10.11 -6.88
CA MET A 99 -14.17 11.06 -7.80
C MET A 99 -13.76 12.49 -7.48
N PRO A 100 -13.48 13.34 -8.49
CA PRO A 100 -13.16 14.74 -8.23
C PRO A 100 -14.39 15.52 -7.75
N ALA A 101 -14.17 16.38 -6.77
CA ALA A 101 -15.12 17.40 -6.34
C ALA A 101 -14.44 18.78 -6.49
N PRO A 102 -14.56 19.44 -7.66
CA PRO A 102 -13.92 20.71 -7.92
C PRO A 102 -14.24 21.75 -6.85
N GLN A 103 -13.21 22.45 -6.38
CA GLN A 103 -13.28 23.53 -5.40
C GLN A 103 -12.60 24.76 -5.98
N ILE A 104 -13.31 25.43 -6.87
CA ILE A 104 -12.80 26.65 -7.54
C ILE A 104 -12.86 27.82 -6.56
N ASP A 105 -11.77 28.58 -6.47
CA ASP A 105 -11.77 29.85 -5.72
C ASP A 105 -12.44 30.96 -6.53
N GLY A 106 -13.79 30.94 -6.51
CA GLY A 106 -14.60 31.92 -7.23
C GLY A 106 -14.38 33.36 -6.76
N ALA A 107 -14.08 33.55 -5.48
CA ALA A 107 -13.81 34.87 -4.92
C ALA A 107 -12.53 35.48 -5.51
N PHE A 108 -11.45 34.70 -5.60
CA PHE A 108 -10.20 35.14 -6.23
C PHE A 108 -10.38 35.41 -7.73
N LEU A 109 -11.21 34.61 -8.41
CA LEU A 109 -11.45 34.75 -9.85
C LEU A 109 -12.50 35.82 -10.20
N GLY A 110 -13.15 36.44 -9.21
CA GLY A 110 -14.22 37.42 -9.42
C GLY A 110 -15.52 36.82 -9.97
N LEU A 111 -15.77 35.55 -9.70
CA LEU A 111 -16.97 34.83 -10.10
C LEU A 111 -18.06 34.90 -9.02
N SER A 112 -19.33 35.00 -9.41
CA SER A 112 -20.42 34.82 -8.45
C SER A 112 -20.51 33.37 -7.97
N ALA A 113 -21.21 33.13 -6.85
CA ALA A 113 -21.43 31.78 -6.34
C ALA A 113 -22.12 30.87 -7.38
N GLU A 114 -23.10 31.40 -8.10
CA GLU A 114 -23.82 30.68 -9.16
C GLU A 114 -22.90 30.33 -10.33
N GLN A 115 -22.08 31.28 -10.78
CA GLN A 115 -21.11 31.05 -11.87
C GLN A 115 -20.06 30.00 -11.47
N THR A 116 -19.61 30.04 -10.21
CA THR A 116 -18.66 29.06 -9.67
C THR A 116 -19.28 27.67 -9.65
N GLU A 117 -20.52 27.54 -9.22
CA GLU A 117 -21.24 26.26 -9.17
C GLU A 117 -21.49 25.70 -10.59
N GLU A 118 -21.94 26.53 -11.53
CA GLU A 118 -22.14 26.12 -12.94
C GLU A 118 -20.83 25.63 -13.58
N LEU A 119 -19.72 26.33 -13.29
CA LEU A 119 -18.41 25.94 -13.79
C LEU A 119 -17.92 24.61 -13.19
N GLN A 120 -18.09 24.43 -11.88
CA GLN A 120 -17.77 23.15 -11.21
C GLN A 120 -18.56 21.99 -11.79
N GLU A 121 -19.85 22.16 -12.04
CA GLU A 121 -20.66 21.14 -12.68
C GLU A 121 -20.23 20.82 -14.11
N LYS A 122 -19.90 21.87 -14.86
CA LYS A 122 -19.39 21.69 -16.20
C LYS A 122 -18.09 20.90 -16.20
N ILE A 123 -17.19 21.19 -15.27
CA ILE A 123 -15.92 20.46 -15.09
C ILE A 123 -16.20 19.00 -14.77
N ILE A 124 -17.08 18.70 -13.82
CA ILE A 124 -17.44 17.30 -13.49
C ILE A 124 -17.96 16.55 -14.71
N ARG A 125 -18.87 17.17 -15.47
CA ARG A 125 -19.45 16.58 -16.68
C ARG A 125 -18.40 16.33 -17.77
N GLU A 126 -17.53 17.28 -18.01
CA GLU A 126 -16.45 17.15 -18.99
C GLU A 126 -15.40 16.13 -18.55
N PHE A 127 -15.08 16.08 -17.26
CA PHE A 127 -14.15 15.09 -16.71
C PHE A 127 -14.69 13.67 -16.86
N SER A 128 -16.00 13.46 -16.64
CA SER A 128 -16.61 12.14 -16.79
C SER A 128 -16.57 11.61 -18.23
N LEU A 129 -16.61 12.49 -19.25
CA LEU A 129 -16.44 12.06 -20.64
C LEU A 129 -15.08 11.41 -20.92
N TRP A 130 -14.08 11.74 -20.13
CA TRP A 130 -12.74 11.17 -20.22
C TRP A 130 -12.51 10.07 -19.19
N ALA A 131 -12.87 10.30 -17.93
CA ALA A 131 -12.53 9.44 -16.80
C ALA A 131 -13.36 8.14 -16.75
N ASP A 132 -14.61 8.15 -17.22
CA ASP A 132 -15.52 7.00 -17.14
C ASP A 132 -15.30 6.01 -18.29
N THR A 133 -14.51 6.38 -19.29
CA THR A 133 -14.27 5.58 -20.49
C THR A 133 -12.87 4.96 -20.48
N PRO A 134 -12.64 3.84 -21.20
CA PRO A 134 -11.30 3.27 -21.37
C PRO A 134 -10.35 4.16 -22.19
N GLU A 135 -10.86 5.22 -22.80
CA GLU A 135 -10.05 6.13 -23.61
C GLU A 135 -8.98 6.87 -22.82
N CYS A 136 -9.18 7.06 -21.52
CA CYS A 136 -8.16 7.66 -20.66
C CYS A 136 -6.95 6.74 -20.43
N ASP A 137 -7.12 5.43 -20.61
CA ASP A 137 -6.08 4.43 -20.43
C ASP A 137 -5.33 4.21 -21.75
N MET A 138 -4.01 4.32 -21.74
CA MET A 138 -3.19 4.06 -22.92
C MET A 138 -3.28 2.61 -23.39
N ASP A 139 -3.48 1.67 -22.47
CA ASP A 139 -3.63 0.25 -22.75
C ASP A 139 -5.10 -0.14 -23.07
N GLY A 140 -6.05 0.78 -22.92
CA GLY A 140 -7.46 0.63 -23.28
C GLY A 140 -8.25 -0.39 -22.45
N LEU A 141 -7.75 -0.80 -21.29
CA LEU A 141 -8.31 -1.86 -20.46
C LEU A 141 -9.19 -1.36 -19.31
N GLY A 142 -8.99 -0.12 -18.88
CA GLY A 142 -9.66 0.43 -17.72
C GLY A 142 -10.06 1.89 -17.88
N ASN A 143 -10.89 2.35 -16.97
CA ASN A 143 -11.19 3.77 -16.82
C ASN A 143 -10.26 4.38 -15.76
N PHE A 144 -10.32 5.70 -15.56
CA PHE A 144 -9.44 6.41 -14.64
C PHE A 144 -9.50 5.87 -13.20
N TYR A 145 -10.66 5.42 -12.77
CA TYR A 145 -10.86 4.87 -11.42
C TYR A 145 -10.18 3.50 -11.24
N LYS A 146 -10.16 2.68 -12.27
CA LYS A 146 -9.40 1.42 -12.27
C LYS A 146 -7.89 1.67 -12.32
N LEU A 147 -7.46 2.70 -13.06
CA LEU A 147 -6.04 3.11 -13.06
C LEU A 147 -5.58 3.60 -11.69
N GLN A 148 -6.42 4.31 -10.93
CA GLN A 148 -6.14 4.66 -9.55
C GLN A 148 -5.92 3.42 -8.67
N GLN A 149 -6.80 2.41 -8.78
CA GLN A 149 -6.67 1.16 -8.04
C GLN A 149 -5.40 0.40 -8.40
N LEU A 150 -5.04 0.38 -9.69
CA LEU A 150 -3.83 -0.27 -10.18
C LEU A 150 -2.58 0.46 -9.69
N ALA A 151 -2.54 1.78 -9.80
CA ALA A 151 -1.41 2.61 -9.36
C ALA A 151 -1.21 2.50 -7.85
N TYR A 152 -2.30 2.56 -7.06
CA TYR A 152 -2.23 2.45 -5.61
C TYR A 152 -1.76 1.06 -5.16
N LEU A 153 -2.27 -0.02 -5.76
CA LEU A 153 -1.79 -1.37 -5.48
C LEU A 153 -0.32 -1.55 -5.88
N GLY A 154 0.07 -0.99 -7.03
CA GLY A 154 1.47 -0.96 -7.47
C GLY A 154 2.37 -0.25 -6.45
N TYR A 155 1.95 0.90 -5.95
CA TYR A 155 2.62 1.64 -4.89
C TYR A 155 2.78 0.80 -3.60
N LEU A 156 1.71 0.17 -3.13
CA LEU A 156 1.76 -0.67 -1.92
C LEU A 156 2.74 -1.84 -2.05
N MET A 157 2.75 -2.51 -3.22
CA MET A 157 3.61 -3.68 -3.46
C MET A 157 5.07 -3.32 -3.72
N ASN A 158 5.31 -2.20 -4.42
CA ASN A 158 6.64 -1.87 -4.93
C ASN A 158 7.30 -0.70 -4.20
N GLY A 159 6.53 0.02 -3.37
CA GLY A 159 6.97 1.24 -2.66
C GLY A 159 6.76 2.50 -3.47
N ASP A 160 6.73 2.41 -4.79
CA ASP A 160 6.39 3.49 -5.70
C ASP A 160 5.59 2.98 -6.92
N ALA A 161 4.91 3.90 -7.60
CA ALA A 161 4.25 3.65 -8.86
C ALA A 161 4.46 4.83 -9.81
N PHE A 162 4.46 4.55 -11.10
CA PHE A 162 4.68 5.55 -12.14
C PHE A 162 3.53 5.55 -13.13
N ALA A 163 3.17 6.74 -13.60
CA ALA A 163 2.25 6.89 -14.72
C ALA A 163 2.81 7.88 -15.73
N ALA A 164 2.97 7.44 -16.97
CA ALA A 164 3.26 8.33 -18.09
C ALA A 164 1.96 8.99 -18.58
N LEU A 165 2.08 10.24 -19.04
CA LEU A 165 0.97 11.06 -19.50
C LEU A 165 1.13 11.47 -20.98
N PRO A 166 1.14 10.50 -21.93
CA PRO A 166 1.24 10.82 -23.35
C PRO A 166 -0.02 11.54 -23.86
N MET A 167 0.17 12.36 -24.89
CA MET A 167 -0.91 12.97 -25.67
C MET A 167 -1.08 12.17 -26.96
N CYS A 168 -2.21 11.51 -27.12
CA CYS A 168 -2.54 10.71 -28.29
C CYS A 168 -3.86 11.20 -28.89
N GLU A 169 -3.79 11.84 -30.05
CA GLU A 169 -5.00 12.28 -30.73
C GLU A 169 -5.54 11.14 -31.61
N GLN A 170 -6.81 10.81 -31.41
CA GLN A 170 -7.52 9.82 -32.21
C GLN A 170 -8.87 10.39 -32.66
N VAL A 171 -9.26 10.04 -33.87
CA VAL A 171 -10.55 10.47 -34.44
C VAL A 171 -11.70 9.91 -33.61
N GLY A 172 -12.63 10.75 -33.24
CA GLY A 172 -13.80 10.37 -32.43
C GLY A 172 -13.60 10.48 -30.91
N GLN A 173 -12.40 10.79 -30.44
CA GLN A 173 -12.13 10.98 -29.02
C GLN A 173 -12.13 12.46 -28.64
N THR A 174 -12.66 12.75 -27.45
CA THR A 174 -12.81 14.11 -26.95
C THR A 174 -11.50 14.70 -26.46
N TYR A 175 -10.66 13.87 -25.81
CA TYR A 175 -9.40 14.27 -25.18
C TYR A 175 -8.24 13.42 -25.69
N GLY A 176 -7.08 14.03 -25.81
CA GLY A 176 -5.84 13.35 -26.22
C GLY A 176 -5.02 12.82 -25.05
N LEU A 177 -5.24 13.32 -23.83
CA LEU A 177 -4.53 12.86 -22.63
C LEU A 177 -4.80 11.39 -22.38
N ARG A 178 -3.71 10.62 -22.22
CA ARG A 178 -3.74 9.22 -21.78
C ARG A 178 -2.93 9.05 -20.52
N VAL A 179 -3.29 8.05 -19.75
CA VAL A 179 -2.54 7.63 -18.56
C VAL A 179 -2.04 6.22 -18.81
N ARG A 180 -0.76 6.00 -18.64
CA ARG A 180 -0.15 4.67 -18.70
C ARG A 180 0.53 4.36 -17.39
N VAL A 181 -0.10 3.53 -16.56
CA VAL A 181 0.52 3.03 -15.34
C VAL A 181 1.61 2.03 -15.70
N MET A 182 2.78 2.20 -15.09
CA MET A 182 3.96 1.37 -15.36
C MET A 182 4.43 0.70 -14.07
N GLU A 183 4.94 -0.53 -14.21
CA GLU A 183 5.63 -1.18 -13.09
C GLU A 183 6.87 -0.40 -12.67
N ALA A 184 7.09 -0.33 -11.37
CA ALA A 184 8.20 0.40 -10.77
C ALA A 184 9.58 -0.06 -11.28
N ASP A 185 9.73 -1.34 -11.63
CA ASP A 185 10.97 -1.93 -12.14
C ASP A 185 11.33 -1.45 -13.56
N ARG A 186 10.35 -0.96 -14.33
CA ARG A 186 10.62 -0.39 -15.65
C ARG A 186 11.32 0.96 -15.57
N ILE A 187 11.25 1.62 -14.41
CA ILE A 187 12.08 2.79 -14.12
C ILE A 187 13.35 2.29 -13.45
N CYS A 188 14.39 2.13 -14.21
CA CYS A 188 15.66 1.57 -13.77
C CYS A 188 16.83 2.24 -14.49
N SER A 189 18.00 2.22 -13.87
CA SER A 189 19.19 2.83 -14.43
C SER A 189 19.63 2.11 -15.71
N PRO A 190 20.01 2.87 -16.75
CA PRO A 190 20.49 2.27 -17.98
C PRO A 190 21.65 1.30 -17.73
N ASP A 191 21.59 0.15 -18.40
CA ASP A 191 22.57 -0.91 -18.29
C ASP A 191 22.74 -1.50 -16.87
N GLY A 192 21.78 -1.21 -15.97
CA GLY A 192 21.75 -1.72 -14.59
C GLY A 192 22.70 -1.00 -13.62
N TYR A 193 23.27 0.15 -14.01
CA TYR A 193 24.22 0.87 -13.17
C TYR A 193 23.77 2.28 -12.84
N ASP A 194 23.77 2.61 -11.56
CA ASP A 194 23.59 3.97 -11.08
C ASP A 194 24.79 4.87 -11.46
N ARG A 195 24.52 6.15 -11.60
CA ARG A 195 25.52 7.18 -11.89
C ARG A 195 25.43 8.27 -10.82
N LEU A 196 26.53 8.43 -10.06
CA LEU A 196 26.57 9.36 -8.91
C LEU A 196 27.45 10.60 -9.18
N ALA A 197 27.89 10.77 -10.41
CA ALA A 197 28.72 11.87 -10.85
C ALA A 197 28.32 12.30 -12.26
N PRO A 198 28.58 13.55 -12.67
CA PRO A 198 28.30 14.03 -14.00
C PRO A 198 28.97 13.15 -15.08
N CYS A 199 28.17 12.68 -16.02
CA CYS A 199 28.63 11.82 -17.12
C CYS A 199 27.66 11.92 -18.31
N THR A 200 28.07 11.37 -19.44
CA THR A 200 27.21 11.24 -20.63
C THR A 200 26.62 9.83 -20.68
N VAL A 201 25.30 9.74 -20.69
CA VAL A 201 24.58 8.46 -20.82
C VAL A 201 23.70 8.53 -22.05
N ARG A 202 23.94 7.62 -23.01
CA ARG A 202 23.17 7.53 -24.27
C ARG A 202 23.00 8.87 -24.99
N GLY A 203 24.04 9.74 -24.93
CA GLY A 203 24.06 11.06 -25.58
C GLY A 203 23.46 12.19 -24.77
N TYR A 204 23.01 11.94 -23.57
CA TYR A 204 22.52 12.97 -22.65
C TYR A 204 23.56 13.27 -21.57
N GLU A 205 23.79 14.55 -21.30
CA GLU A 205 24.56 15.00 -20.15
C GLU A 205 23.68 14.84 -18.89
N VAL A 206 24.10 14.00 -17.97
CA VAL A 206 23.38 13.70 -16.73
C VAL A 206 24.26 14.01 -15.53
N HIS A 207 23.66 14.51 -14.46
CA HIS A 207 24.38 14.80 -13.21
C HIS A 207 24.38 13.59 -12.28
N ASN A 208 23.23 12.99 -12.08
CA ASN A 208 23.05 11.85 -11.18
C ASN A 208 21.88 10.98 -11.63
N ILE A 209 22.04 9.65 -11.63
CA ILE A 209 20.96 8.67 -11.87
C ILE A 209 21.01 7.63 -10.77
N VAL A 210 19.92 7.48 -10.03
CA VAL A 210 19.74 6.43 -9.03
C VAL A 210 18.46 5.68 -9.31
N GLN A 211 18.56 4.38 -9.52
CA GLN A 211 17.42 3.50 -9.80
C GLN A 211 16.48 4.07 -10.88
N GLY A 212 17.06 4.64 -11.95
CA GLY A 212 16.34 5.21 -13.09
C GLY A 212 15.75 6.61 -12.86
N VAL A 213 15.93 7.22 -11.70
CA VAL A 213 15.54 8.61 -11.42
C VAL A 213 16.74 9.51 -11.62
N GLU A 214 16.64 10.45 -12.56
CA GLU A 214 17.69 11.43 -12.85
C GLU A 214 17.45 12.72 -12.09
N THR A 215 18.51 13.21 -11.42
CA THR A 215 18.47 14.48 -10.71
C THR A 215 19.53 15.44 -11.22
N ASN A 216 19.27 16.74 -11.08
CA ASN A 216 20.26 17.79 -11.34
C ASN A 216 21.21 18.00 -10.15
N ALA A 217 22.11 18.98 -10.25
CA ALA A 217 23.08 19.30 -9.22
C ALA A 217 22.46 19.66 -7.86
N GLU A 218 21.28 20.23 -7.86
CA GLU A 218 20.52 20.62 -6.65
C GLU A 218 19.68 19.46 -6.07
N GLY A 219 19.73 18.26 -6.68
CA GLY A 219 18.96 17.09 -6.26
C GLY A 219 17.50 17.09 -6.73
N ARG A 220 17.10 18.01 -7.62
CA ARG A 220 15.76 18.01 -8.20
C ARG A 220 15.64 16.96 -9.29
N VAL A 221 14.54 16.20 -9.28
CA VAL A 221 14.22 15.24 -10.34
C VAL A 221 13.95 15.97 -11.65
N VAL A 222 14.70 15.62 -12.69
CA VAL A 222 14.61 16.22 -14.04
C VAL A 222 14.12 15.24 -15.10
N ALA A 223 14.45 13.96 -14.97
CA ALA A 223 14.02 12.95 -15.92
C ALA A 223 13.91 11.56 -15.27
N TYR A 224 13.28 10.66 -15.99
CA TYR A 224 13.15 9.24 -15.66
C TYR A 224 13.65 8.39 -16.82
N TRP A 225 14.40 7.33 -16.51
CA TRP A 225 14.88 6.37 -17.46
C TRP A 225 13.94 5.17 -17.51
N VAL A 226 13.19 5.06 -18.59
CA VAL A 226 12.12 4.08 -18.77
C VAL A 226 12.62 2.95 -19.66
N CYS A 227 12.66 1.74 -19.11
CA CYS A 227 12.96 0.54 -19.89
C CYS A 227 11.74 0.12 -20.73
N ASN A 228 11.97 -0.32 -21.97
CA ASN A 228 10.91 -0.76 -22.89
C ASN A 228 10.08 -1.93 -22.33
N ARG A 229 10.65 -2.76 -21.46
CA ARG A 229 10.00 -3.91 -20.80
C ARG A 229 10.55 -4.08 -19.38
N HIS A 230 9.97 -5.04 -18.63
CA HIS A 230 10.49 -5.40 -17.32
C HIS A 230 11.92 -5.92 -17.43
N PRO A 231 12.89 -5.40 -16.62
CA PRO A 231 14.31 -5.77 -16.76
C PRO A 231 14.60 -7.27 -16.59
N LEU A 232 13.82 -7.95 -15.77
CA LEU A 232 13.95 -9.39 -15.53
C LEU A 232 13.12 -10.28 -16.47
N SER A 233 12.47 -9.70 -17.49
CA SER A 233 11.77 -10.50 -18.50
C SER A 233 12.77 -11.32 -19.31
N ASP A 234 12.41 -12.57 -19.59
CA ASP A 234 13.21 -13.42 -20.45
C ASP A 234 13.29 -12.81 -21.86
N THR A 235 14.50 -12.46 -22.27
CA THR A 235 14.79 -11.83 -23.55
C THR A 235 15.16 -12.84 -24.64
N SER A 236 15.36 -14.11 -24.28
CA SER A 236 15.84 -15.15 -25.18
C SER A 236 14.91 -15.41 -26.37
N MET A 237 13.60 -15.21 -26.19
CA MET A 237 12.56 -15.41 -27.21
C MET A 237 12.10 -14.12 -27.92
N LEU A 238 12.52 -12.94 -27.47
CA LEU A 238 11.93 -11.66 -27.89
C LEU A 238 12.77 -10.86 -28.89
N GLY A 239 13.93 -11.35 -29.31
CA GLY A 239 14.73 -10.84 -30.44
C GLY A 239 15.30 -9.41 -30.31
N SER A 240 14.86 -8.60 -29.36
CA SER A 240 15.36 -7.24 -29.12
C SER A 240 15.88 -7.09 -27.69
N GLY A 241 17.02 -6.43 -27.53
CA GLY A 241 17.62 -6.14 -26.22
C GLY A 241 16.76 -5.20 -25.35
N LEU A 242 17.21 -4.96 -24.14
CA LEU A 242 16.66 -3.91 -23.29
C LEU A 242 17.02 -2.54 -23.86
N GLU A 243 16.04 -1.68 -23.96
CA GLU A 243 16.20 -0.30 -24.45
C GLU A 243 15.64 0.67 -23.41
N TRP A 244 16.36 1.77 -23.16
CA TRP A 244 15.95 2.81 -22.24
C TRP A 244 15.64 4.09 -22.98
N THR A 245 14.52 4.68 -22.65
CA THR A 245 14.10 6.01 -23.11
C THR A 245 14.20 6.98 -21.95
N ARG A 246 14.93 8.08 -22.13
CA ARG A 246 14.93 9.19 -21.20
C ARG A 246 13.66 10.02 -21.39
N VAL A 247 12.85 10.12 -20.36
CA VAL A 247 11.62 10.91 -20.35
C VAL A 247 11.77 12.03 -19.33
N GLU A 248 11.70 13.28 -19.81
CA GLU A 248 11.74 14.44 -18.94
C GLU A 248 10.55 14.43 -17.97
N ALA A 249 10.79 14.77 -16.70
CA ALA A 249 9.73 14.86 -15.70
C ALA A 249 8.66 15.89 -16.10
N ARG A 250 9.10 16.98 -16.76
CA ARG A 250 8.25 18.03 -17.30
C ARG A 250 8.76 18.48 -18.65
N GLY A 251 7.85 18.80 -19.56
CA GLY A 251 8.21 19.36 -20.86
C GLY A 251 8.84 20.75 -20.72
N GLU A 252 9.99 20.97 -21.35
CA GLU A 252 10.76 22.22 -21.24
C GLU A 252 9.96 23.46 -21.68
N LEU A 253 9.19 23.36 -22.75
CA LEU A 253 8.45 24.49 -23.32
C LEU A 253 7.10 24.72 -22.63
N THR A 254 6.44 23.65 -22.23
CA THR A 254 5.04 23.71 -21.73
C THR A 254 4.93 23.64 -20.22
N GLY A 255 5.97 23.19 -19.52
CA GLY A 255 5.94 22.88 -18.09
C GLY A 255 5.02 21.71 -17.73
N ARG A 256 4.38 21.07 -18.74
CA ARG A 256 3.46 19.95 -18.59
C ARG A 256 4.17 18.75 -17.99
N ARG A 257 3.50 18.03 -17.09
CA ARG A 257 4.04 16.78 -16.55
C ARG A 257 3.99 15.67 -17.59
N ASN A 258 5.10 14.95 -17.78
CA ASN A 258 5.17 13.79 -18.64
C ASN A 258 5.06 12.48 -17.83
N ILE A 259 5.55 12.49 -16.58
CA ILE A 259 5.48 11.36 -15.67
C ILE A 259 4.97 11.84 -14.31
N VAL A 260 4.08 11.06 -13.75
CA VAL A 260 3.63 11.12 -12.35
C VAL A 260 4.37 10.04 -11.59
N HIS A 261 4.97 10.39 -10.46
CA HIS A 261 5.67 9.48 -9.56
C HIS A 261 4.96 9.47 -8.20
N VAL A 262 4.32 8.36 -7.88
CA VAL A 262 3.67 8.12 -6.59
C VAL A 262 4.70 7.54 -5.64
N ILE A 263 5.05 8.27 -4.62
CA ILE A 263 6.06 7.88 -3.63
C ILE A 263 5.77 8.55 -2.29
N THR A 264 5.90 7.79 -1.20
CA THR A 264 6.01 8.35 0.16
C THR A 264 7.46 8.22 0.60
N ARG A 265 8.07 9.35 0.98
CA ARG A 265 9.48 9.41 1.38
C ARG A 265 9.61 9.30 2.90
N GLU A 266 10.35 8.32 3.36
CA GLU A 266 10.66 8.12 4.78
C GLU A 266 11.94 8.85 5.21
N ARG A 267 12.83 9.14 4.24
CA ARG A 267 14.10 9.84 4.48
C ARG A 267 14.31 10.98 3.49
N ALA A 268 14.98 12.04 3.97
CA ALA A 268 15.43 13.13 3.10
C ALA A 268 16.43 12.58 2.05
N GLY A 269 16.29 13.02 0.80
CA GLY A 269 17.14 12.56 -0.32
C GLY A 269 16.71 11.26 -0.97
N GLN A 270 15.71 10.57 -0.43
CA GLN A 270 15.14 9.34 -1.01
C GLN A 270 14.49 9.62 -2.36
N LEU A 271 14.85 8.82 -3.37
CA LEU A 271 14.35 8.93 -4.75
C LEU A 271 13.40 7.80 -5.13
N ARG A 272 13.42 6.67 -4.42
CA ARG A 272 12.56 5.50 -4.66
C ARG A 272 11.83 5.11 -3.38
N GLY A 273 10.59 4.62 -3.53
CA GLY A 273 9.76 4.23 -2.41
C GLY A 273 10.07 2.85 -1.85
N VAL A 274 9.72 2.61 -0.59
CA VAL A 274 9.86 1.31 0.09
C VAL A 274 8.52 0.58 0.06
N PRO A 275 8.45 -0.72 -0.34
CA PRO A 275 7.23 -1.51 -0.25
C PRO A 275 6.63 -1.49 1.15
N VAL A 276 5.32 -1.31 1.25
CA VAL A 276 4.61 -1.26 2.55
C VAL A 276 4.85 -2.52 3.38
N LEU A 277 5.04 -3.67 2.73
CA LEU A 277 5.35 -4.94 3.41
C LEU A 277 6.80 -5.06 3.89
N ALA A 278 7.71 -4.15 3.52
CA ALA A 278 9.14 -4.29 3.84
C ALA A 278 9.43 -4.61 5.31
N PRO A 279 8.87 -3.89 6.31
CA PRO A 279 9.17 -4.14 7.72
C PRO A 279 8.61 -5.48 8.24
N VAL A 280 7.66 -6.10 7.53
CA VAL A 280 6.98 -7.32 7.98
C VAL A 280 7.28 -8.54 7.11
N LEU A 281 8.12 -8.43 6.06
CA LEU A 281 8.43 -9.52 5.14
C LEU A 281 8.96 -10.77 5.85
N GLU A 282 9.85 -10.59 6.82
CA GLU A 282 10.40 -11.69 7.59
C GLU A 282 9.32 -12.37 8.45
N ALA A 283 8.51 -11.58 9.16
CA ALA A 283 7.41 -12.09 9.98
C ALA A 283 6.37 -12.84 9.13
N LEU A 284 6.02 -12.32 7.95
CA LEU A 284 5.12 -12.96 7.00
C LEU A 284 5.68 -14.31 6.51
N LYS A 285 6.96 -14.37 6.18
CA LYS A 285 7.61 -15.61 5.77
C LYS A 285 7.64 -16.64 6.90
N GLN A 286 7.96 -16.22 8.12
CA GLN A 286 7.98 -17.12 9.29
C GLN A 286 6.57 -17.64 9.60
N LEU A 287 5.55 -16.80 9.53
CA LEU A 287 4.15 -17.19 9.71
C LEU A 287 3.74 -18.23 8.67
N GLY A 288 4.08 -18.02 7.39
CA GLY A 288 3.79 -18.97 6.31
C GLY A 288 4.45 -20.33 6.55
N ARG A 289 5.73 -20.36 6.91
CA ARG A 289 6.47 -21.58 7.22
C ARG A 289 5.91 -22.32 8.43
N TYR A 290 5.52 -21.58 9.47
CA TYR A 290 4.91 -22.17 10.66
C TYR A 290 3.56 -22.81 10.33
N THR A 291 2.72 -22.12 9.56
CA THR A 291 1.43 -22.66 9.11
C THR A 291 1.61 -23.92 8.26
N GLU A 292 2.56 -23.93 7.33
CA GLU A 292 2.88 -25.10 6.51
C GLU A 292 3.36 -26.28 7.36
N ALA A 293 4.26 -26.04 8.31
CA ALA A 293 4.75 -27.08 9.22
C ALA A 293 3.62 -27.67 10.08
N GLU A 294 2.68 -26.82 10.55
CA GLU A 294 1.53 -27.24 11.34
C GLU A 294 0.55 -28.08 10.52
N ILE A 295 0.28 -27.69 9.26
CA ILE A 295 -0.53 -28.47 8.34
C ILE A 295 0.12 -29.83 8.07
N ASN A 296 1.43 -29.87 7.80
CA ASN A 296 2.15 -31.12 7.58
C ASN A 296 2.11 -32.03 8.81
N ALA A 297 2.30 -31.45 10.02
CA ALA A 297 2.19 -32.22 11.26
C ALA A 297 0.76 -32.75 11.48
N ALA A 298 -0.28 -31.97 11.15
CA ALA A 298 -1.68 -32.43 11.20
C ALA A 298 -1.96 -33.57 10.23
N VAL A 299 -1.44 -33.47 9.00
CA VAL A 299 -1.57 -34.51 7.97
C VAL A 299 -0.88 -35.81 8.43
N ILE A 300 0.35 -35.72 8.95
CA ILE A 300 1.08 -36.85 9.48
C ILE A 300 0.33 -37.49 10.66
N SER A 301 -0.20 -36.67 11.58
CA SER A 301 -0.99 -37.16 12.73
C SER A 301 -2.29 -37.82 12.31
N ALA A 302 -2.88 -37.42 11.19
CA ALA A 302 -4.10 -38.04 10.63
C ALA A 302 -3.81 -39.37 9.90
N MET A 303 -2.55 -39.60 9.51
CA MET A 303 -2.11 -40.90 8.93
C MET A 303 -1.83 -41.87 10.06
N PHE A 304 -2.90 -42.54 10.54
CA PHE A 304 -2.76 -43.54 11.61
C PHE A 304 -2.12 -44.80 11.05
N THR A 305 -0.87 -45.09 11.48
CA THR A 305 -0.19 -46.34 11.16
C THR A 305 -0.12 -47.18 12.43
N VAL A 306 -0.64 -48.43 12.39
CA VAL A 306 -0.58 -49.37 13.50
C VAL A 306 0.64 -50.25 13.28
N PHE A 307 1.55 -50.25 14.24
CA PHE A 307 2.68 -51.19 14.28
C PHE A 307 2.32 -52.36 15.19
N VAL A 308 2.41 -53.57 14.68
CA VAL A 308 2.12 -54.79 15.44
C VAL A 308 3.43 -55.56 15.65
N GLN A 309 3.84 -55.68 16.92
CA GLN A 309 4.99 -56.45 17.32
C GLN A 309 4.54 -57.81 17.88
N PRO A 310 4.93 -58.93 17.29
CA PRO A 310 4.61 -60.24 17.84
C PRO A 310 5.37 -60.48 19.13
N ALA A 311 4.72 -61.04 20.14
CA ALA A 311 5.29 -61.31 21.45
C ALA A 311 6.30 -62.49 21.46
N THR A 312 6.32 -63.30 20.42
CA THR A 312 7.23 -64.47 20.26
C THR A 312 7.60 -64.61 18.80
N ALA A 313 8.87 -65.00 18.53
CA ALA A 313 9.36 -65.32 17.21
C ALA A 313 8.76 -66.66 16.70
N THR A 314 7.49 -66.66 16.39
CA THR A 314 6.82 -67.71 15.65
C THR A 314 6.53 -67.21 14.24
N ASP A 315 6.69 -68.07 13.26
CA ASP A 315 6.55 -67.79 11.82
C ASP A 315 5.11 -67.41 11.38
N ASP A 316 4.23 -67.25 12.36
CA ASP A 316 2.85 -66.88 12.12
C ASP A 316 2.67 -65.32 12.07
N ARG A 317 2.15 -64.86 10.97
CA ARG A 317 1.78 -63.42 10.76
C ARG A 317 0.85 -62.94 11.88
N PRO A 318 1.07 -61.75 12.45
CA PRO A 318 0.15 -61.14 13.40
C PRO A 318 -1.26 -61.09 12.80
N PHE A 319 -2.24 -61.57 13.55
CA PHE A 319 -3.65 -61.67 13.15
C PHE A 319 -3.99 -62.76 12.12
N GLY A 320 -3.05 -63.67 11.73
CA GLY A 320 -3.32 -64.78 10.81
C GLY A 320 -3.92 -64.35 9.46
N GLU A 321 -4.86 -65.12 8.94
CA GLU A 321 -5.56 -64.85 7.67
C GLU A 321 -6.65 -63.76 7.76
N MET A 322 -6.79 -63.03 8.90
CA MET A 322 -7.89 -62.08 9.11
C MET A 322 -7.68 -60.71 8.45
N LEU A 323 -6.48 -60.39 8.03
CA LEU A 323 -6.21 -59.11 7.37
C LEU A 323 -6.09 -59.27 5.85
N PRO A 324 -6.74 -58.42 5.06
CA PRO A 324 -6.59 -58.43 3.61
C PRO A 324 -5.12 -58.16 3.21
N GLU A 325 -4.61 -58.91 2.22
CA GLU A 325 -3.22 -58.81 1.73
C GLU A 325 -2.83 -57.37 1.29
N ASN A 326 -3.79 -56.58 0.84
CA ASN A 326 -3.57 -55.21 0.42
C ASN A 326 -3.37 -54.20 1.57
N MET A 327 -3.51 -54.65 2.84
CA MET A 327 -3.26 -53.84 4.04
C MET A 327 -1.95 -54.22 4.75
N LEU A 328 -1.25 -55.24 4.28
CA LEU A 328 0.02 -55.70 4.84
C LEU A 328 1.18 -55.11 4.03
N ILE A 329 2.10 -54.46 4.72
CA ILE A 329 3.38 -53.99 4.16
C ILE A 329 4.46 -54.90 4.77
N ASP A 330 5.12 -55.73 3.96
CA ASP A 330 6.22 -56.59 4.40
C ASP A 330 7.47 -55.74 4.68
N ALA A 331 8.02 -55.84 5.89
CA ALA A 331 9.20 -55.13 6.34
C ALA A 331 10.54 -55.66 5.74
N GLU A 332 10.49 -56.68 4.92
CA GLU A 332 11.68 -57.26 4.27
C GLU A 332 12.19 -56.43 3.06
N ASP A 333 11.39 -55.51 2.53
CA ASP A 333 11.84 -54.63 1.45
C ASP A 333 12.61 -53.44 2.05
N GLN A 334 13.94 -53.47 1.97
CA GLN A 334 14.83 -52.41 2.46
C GLN A 334 14.75 -51.09 1.68
N GLY A 335 13.69 -50.86 0.93
CA GLY A 335 13.31 -49.61 0.29
C GLY A 335 12.38 -48.78 1.19
N SER A 336 12.36 -47.48 1.01
CA SER A 336 11.47 -46.54 1.72
C SER A 336 10.02 -47.03 1.72
N VAL A 337 9.45 -47.31 2.91
CA VAL A 337 8.04 -47.67 3.05
C VAL A 337 7.20 -46.41 2.87
N GLU A 338 6.43 -46.31 1.80
CA GLU A 338 5.40 -45.30 1.66
C GLU A 338 4.25 -45.57 2.64
N LEU A 339 4.17 -44.80 3.71
CA LEU A 339 3.11 -44.87 4.70
C LEU A 339 1.81 -44.33 4.10
N GLY A 340 0.90 -45.22 3.74
CA GLY A 340 -0.46 -44.89 3.30
C GLY A 340 -1.44 -44.71 4.48
N ASN A 341 -2.58 -44.10 4.23
CA ASN A 341 -3.66 -43.93 5.21
C ASN A 341 -4.14 -45.32 5.73
N GLY A 342 -3.94 -45.57 7.04
CA GLY A 342 -4.35 -46.80 7.67
C GLY A 342 -3.42 -48.01 7.41
N ALA A 343 -2.18 -47.79 6.99
CA ALA A 343 -1.20 -48.85 6.80
C ALA A 343 -0.88 -49.55 8.13
N ILE A 344 -0.86 -50.89 8.13
CA ILE A 344 -0.45 -51.71 9.25
C ILE A 344 0.92 -52.30 8.92
N VAL A 345 1.93 -51.95 9.69
CA VAL A 345 3.30 -52.44 9.49
C VAL A 345 3.63 -53.50 10.54
N GLY A 346 4.00 -54.70 10.10
CA GLY A 346 4.53 -55.75 10.96
C GLY A 346 6.00 -55.48 11.28
N LEU A 347 6.37 -55.54 12.56
CA LEU A 347 7.74 -55.41 13.03
C LEU A 347 8.38 -56.76 13.29
N ASN A 348 9.70 -56.86 13.06
CA ASN A 348 10.45 -58.03 13.41
C ASN A 348 10.59 -58.21 14.94
N PRO A 349 10.77 -59.43 15.46
CA PRO A 349 10.98 -59.66 16.89
C PRO A 349 12.21 -58.88 17.40
N GLY A 350 11.99 -57.99 18.39
CA GLY A 350 13.05 -57.17 18.99
C GLY A 350 13.15 -55.75 18.43
N GLU A 351 12.42 -55.41 17.38
CA GLU A 351 12.30 -54.05 16.91
C GLU A 351 11.31 -53.24 17.77
N THR A 352 11.67 -52.05 18.13
CA THR A 352 10.81 -51.12 18.87
C THR A 352 10.61 -49.87 18.06
N VAL A 353 9.36 -49.42 17.94
CA VAL A 353 9.04 -48.15 17.28
C VAL A 353 9.04 -47.02 18.27
N SER A 354 9.83 -46.01 17.98
CA SER A 354 9.73 -44.71 18.66
C SER A 354 8.77 -43.83 17.89
N PHE A 355 7.62 -43.53 18.49
CA PHE A 355 6.69 -42.57 17.92
C PHE A 355 7.26 -41.14 18.13
N ALA A 356 7.51 -40.45 17.04
CA ALA A 356 7.47 -39.01 17.10
C ALA A 356 5.99 -38.62 17.19
N ASP A 357 5.47 -38.53 18.42
CA ASP A 357 4.09 -38.06 18.66
C ASP A 357 4.03 -36.53 18.51
N PRO A 358 3.70 -35.99 17.33
CA PRO A 358 3.40 -34.59 17.22
C PRO A 358 2.07 -34.40 17.95
N LYS A 359 2.11 -33.90 19.19
CA LYS A 359 0.92 -33.60 19.99
C LYS A 359 -0.01 -32.67 19.24
N HIS A 360 -0.83 -33.19 18.35
CA HIS A 360 -1.88 -32.51 17.63
C HIS A 360 -3.24 -32.76 18.26
N PRO A 361 -4.13 -31.73 18.35
CA PRO A 361 -3.95 -30.35 17.88
C PRO A 361 -3.05 -29.53 18.80
N ASN A 362 -2.19 -28.68 18.20
CA ASN A 362 -1.33 -27.76 18.94
C ASN A 362 -2.17 -26.64 19.57
N ALA A 363 -2.40 -26.72 20.87
CA ALA A 363 -3.19 -25.71 21.63
C ALA A 363 -2.58 -24.28 21.60
N GLY A 364 -1.34 -24.14 21.17
CA GLY A 364 -0.63 -22.87 21.05
C GLY A 364 -0.75 -22.20 19.68
N TYR A 365 -1.19 -22.91 18.66
CA TYR A 365 -1.21 -22.43 17.27
C TYR A 365 -2.01 -21.13 17.10
N ASP A 366 -3.25 -21.11 17.58
CA ASP A 366 -4.13 -19.94 17.42
C ASP A 366 -3.56 -18.71 18.12
N LYS A 367 -3.05 -18.86 19.36
CA LYS A 367 -2.49 -17.75 20.14
C LYS A 367 -1.21 -17.20 19.50
N PHE A 368 -0.35 -18.07 18.97
CA PHE A 368 0.87 -17.65 18.30
C PHE A 368 0.56 -16.93 16.99
N THR A 369 -0.31 -17.50 16.17
CA THR A 369 -0.75 -16.89 14.90
C THR A 369 -1.42 -15.54 15.14
N GLU A 370 -2.28 -15.43 16.14
CA GLU A 370 -2.92 -14.17 16.53
C GLU A 370 -1.87 -13.11 16.95
N ALA A 371 -0.87 -13.51 17.74
CA ALA A 371 0.21 -12.60 18.17
C ALA A 371 1.04 -12.10 16.98
N MET A 372 1.35 -12.98 16.02
CA MET A 372 2.06 -12.60 14.79
C MET A 372 1.22 -11.66 13.92
N VAL A 373 -0.06 -11.93 13.74
CA VAL A 373 -0.97 -11.05 12.98
C VAL A 373 -1.11 -9.68 13.65
N LYS A 374 -1.12 -9.61 14.99
CA LYS A 374 -1.11 -8.34 15.74
C LYS A 374 0.17 -7.53 15.49
N GLN A 375 1.34 -8.17 15.48
CA GLN A 375 2.61 -7.49 15.17
C GLN A 375 2.64 -6.96 13.73
N ILE A 376 2.22 -7.80 12.77
CA ILE A 376 2.13 -7.42 11.35
C ILE A 376 1.14 -6.26 11.20
N GLY A 377 -0.02 -6.36 11.82
CA GLY A 377 -1.04 -5.32 11.78
C GLY A 377 -0.57 -3.99 12.37
N ALA A 378 0.13 -4.03 13.50
CA ALA A 378 0.69 -2.84 14.12
C ALA A 378 1.72 -2.13 13.23
N ALA A 379 2.58 -2.88 12.54
CA ALA A 379 3.56 -2.31 11.60
C ALA A 379 2.93 -1.74 10.32
N LEU A 380 1.76 -2.23 9.92
CA LEU A 380 1.01 -1.79 8.73
C LEU A 380 -0.12 -0.80 9.07
N GLU A 381 -0.26 -0.39 10.32
CA GLU A 381 -1.34 0.46 10.83
C GLU A 381 -2.75 -0.10 10.56
N ILE A 382 -2.87 -1.44 10.49
CA ILE A 382 -4.13 -2.14 10.24
C ILE A 382 -4.52 -2.94 11.50
N PRO A 383 -5.70 -2.72 12.10
CA PRO A 383 -6.16 -3.53 13.21
C PRO A 383 -6.20 -5.03 12.86
N PRO A 384 -5.81 -5.92 13.77
CA PRO A 384 -5.77 -7.36 13.50
C PRO A 384 -7.16 -7.92 13.13
N GLU A 385 -8.23 -7.38 13.68
CA GLU A 385 -9.61 -7.75 13.34
C GLU A 385 -9.95 -7.45 11.88
N VAL A 386 -9.37 -6.38 11.32
CA VAL A 386 -9.57 -5.98 9.92
C VAL A 386 -8.74 -6.86 8.98
N ILE A 387 -7.52 -7.25 9.37
CA ILE A 387 -6.68 -8.17 8.58
C ILE A 387 -7.28 -9.58 8.57
N SER A 388 -7.66 -10.10 9.74
CA SER A 388 -8.21 -11.44 9.90
C SER A 388 -9.68 -11.55 9.48
N LYS A 389 -10.38 -10.40 9.31
CA LYS A 389 -11.83 -10.32 9.07
C LYS A 389 -12.67 -10.94 10.20
N GLN A 390 -12.12 -10.95 11.42
CA GLN A 390 -12.78 -11.49 12.61
C GLN A 390 -12.91 -10.40 13.68
N PHE A 391 -14.14 -10.11 14.05
CA PHE A 391 -14.47 -9.09 15.05
C PHE A 391 -14.94 -9.79 16.33
N SER A 392 -14.00 -10.11 17.21
CA SER A 392 -14.25 -10.77 18.51
C SER A 392 -14.21 -9.80 19.69
N THR A 393 -13.86 -8.53 19.46
CA THR A 393 -13.71 -7.51 20.50
C THR A 393 -15.04 -6.80 20.81
N SER A 394 -15.10 -6.10 21.96
CA SER A 394 -16.27 -5.30 22.30
C SER A 394 -16.52 -4.19 21.27
N TYR A 395 -17.80 -3.79 21.11
CA TYR A 395 -18.21 -2.72 20.19
C TYR A 395 -17.37 -1.45 20.35
N SER A 396 -17.09 -1.02 21.57
CA SER A 396 -16.32 0.20 21.85
C SER A 396 -14.85 0.06 21.43
N ALA A 397 -14.25 -1.10 21.65
CA ALA A 397 -12.87 -1.38 21.25
C ALA A 397 -12.75 -1.47 19.71
N ALA A 398 -13.67 -2.21 19.05
CA ALA A 398 -13.72 -2.29 17.60
C ALA A 398 -13.89 -0.91 16.94
N ARG A 399 -14.76 -0.07 17.49
CA ARG A 399 -14.97 1.30 17.00
C ARG A 399 -13.71 2.17 17.16
N GLY A 400 -13.02 2.06 18.31
CA GLY A 400 -11.76 2.77 18.55
C GLY A 400 -10.70 2.38 17.53
N ALA A 401 -10.51 1.08 17.30
CA ALA A 401 -9.56 0.54 16.34
C ALA A 401 -9.89 0.95 14.89
N LEU A 402 -11.17 0.89 14.50
CA LEU A 402 -11.61 1.33 13.16
C LEU A 402 -11.41 2.83 12.94
N ASN A 403 -11.65 3.68 13.95
CA ASN A 403 -11.44 5.12 13.84
C ASN A 403 -9.95 5.46 13.62
N GLU A 404 -9.05 4.77 14.31
CA GLU A 404 -7.60 4.93 14.12
C GLU A 404 -7.18 4.49 12.72
N PHE A 405 -7.67 3.34 12.28
CA PHE A 405 -7.42 2.82 10.93
C PHE A 405 -7.94 3.76 9.83
N TRP A 406 -9.13 4.33 9.98
CA TRP A 406 -9.65 5.28 9.00
C TRP A 406 -8.83 6.56 8.94
N ARG A 407 -8.28 7.03 10.08
CA ARG A 407 -7.37 8.18 10.09
C ARG A 407 -6.10 7.88 9.30
N SER A 408 -5.50 6.70 9.46
CA SER A 408 -4.37 6.27 8.65
C SER A 408 -4.72 6.18 7.16
N CYS A 409 -5.90 5.63 6.83
CA CYS A 409 -6.38 5.59 5.44
C CYS A 409 -6.61 6.98 4.85
N ASP A 410 -7.08 7.95 5.63
CA ASP A 410 -7.28 9.33 5.17
C ASP A 410 -5.93 9.97 4.81
N VAL A 411 -4.90 9.83 5.65
CA VAL A 411 -3.55 10.35 5.38
C VAL A 411 -2.96 9.69 4.11
N GLN A 412 -3.05 8.37 3.99
CA GLN A 412 -2.56 7.66 2.80
C GLN A 412 -3.33 8.06 1.54
N ARG A 413 -4.61 8.41 1.66
CA ARG A 413 -5.42 8.92 0.55
C ARG A 413 -4.95 10.29 0.12
N ASP A 414 -4.73 11.19 1.06
CA ASP A 414 -4.25 12.54 0.76
C ASP A 414 -2.89 12.49 0.03
N ASP A 415 -1.95 11.65 0.51
CA ASP A 415 -0.66 11.42 -0.17
C ASP A 415 -0.84 10.88 -1.61
N PHE A 416 -1.76 9.94 -1.80
CA PHE A 416 -2.05 9.38 -3.11
C PHE A 416 -2.75 10.38 -4.03
N VAL A 417 -3.66 11.17 -3.51
CA VAL A 417 -4.33 12.26 -4.24
C VAL A 417 -3.31 13.28 -4.74
N ASP A 418 -2.44 13.76 -3.85
CA ASP A 418 -1.44 14.77 -4.17
C ASP A 418 -0.41 14.27 -5.18
N SER A 419 -0.08 12.99 -5.13
CA SER A 419 0.93 12.38 -6.02
C SER A 419 0.35 11.86 -7.33
N PHE A 420 -0.91 11.42 -7.41
CA PHE A 420 -1.51 10.79 -8.58
C PHE A 420 -2.75 11.51 -9.12
N CYS A 421 -3.80 11.66 -8.31
CA CYS A 421 -5.10 12.10 -8.82
C CYS A 421 -5.09 13.58 -9.22
N GLN A 422 -4.60 14.43 -8.35
CA GLN A 422 -4.54 15.88 -8.55
C GLN A 422 -3.62 16.28 -9.72
N PRO A 423 -2.40 15.75 -9.86
CA PRO A 423 -1.56 16.05 -11.01
C PRO A 423 -2.15 15.69 -12.35
N ILE A 424 -2.83 14.53 -12.44
CA ILE A 424 -3.48 14.08 -13.67
C ILE A 424 -4.70 14.95 -13.99
N TYR A 425 -5.49 15.30 -12.98
CA TYR A 425 -6.62 16.22 -13.12
C TYR A 425 -6.16 17.61 -13.62
N GLU A 426 -5.07 18.14 -13.10
CA GLU A 426 -4.50 19.43 -13.55
C GLU A 426 -4.08 19.39 -15.03
N GLU A 427 -3.49 18.28 -15.50
CA GLU A 427 -3.11 18.12 -16.91
C GLU A 427 -4.33 17.93 -17.82
N TRP A 428 -5.34 17.17 -17.35
CA TRP A 428 -6.62 17.05 -18.06
C TRP A 428 -7.35 18.39 -18.15
N LEU A 429 -7.41 19.16 -17.05
CA LEU A 429 -8.06 20.46 -17.02
C LEU A 429 -7.36 21.45 -17.97
N ALA A 430 -6.03 21.43 -18.01
CA ALA A 430 -5.25 22.24 -18.94
C ALA A 430 -5.59 21.91 -20.40
N GLU A 431 -5.76 20.64 -20.75
CA GLU A 431 -6.21 20.23 -22.07
C GLU A 431 -7.65 20.69 -22.36
N ALA A 432 -8.57 20.55 -21.38
CA ALA A 432 -9.96 20.97 -21.53
C ALA A 432 -10.09 22.49 -21.78
N VAL A 433 -9.24 23.29 -21.11
CA VAL A 433 -9.14 24.74 -21.34
C VAL A 433 -8.52 25.05 -22.69
N ALA A 434 -7.42 24.38 -23.07
CA ALA A 434 -6.77 24.56 -24.36
C ALA A 434 -7.70 24.21 -25.56
N ARG A 435 -8.55 23.20 -25.39
CA ARG A 435 -9.59 22.81 -26.37
C ARG A 435 -10.84 23.71 -26.32
N ASN A 436 -10.84 24.75 -25.49
CA ASN A 436 -11.97 25.68 -25.29
C ASN A 436 -13.28 24.99 -24.85
N ARG A 437 -13.19 23.81 -24.25
CA ARG A 437 -14.34 23.12 -23.66
C ARG A 437 -14.73 23.71 -22.31
N ILE A 438 -13.73 24.16 -21.54
CA ILE A 438 -13.87 24.87 -20.27
C ILE A 438 -13.33 26.28 -20.48
N LYS A 439 -14.14 27.28 -20.14
CA LYS A 439 -13.72 28.70 -20.20
C LYS A 439 -13.05 29.06 -18.88
N ALA A 440 -11.76 29.32 -18.91
CA ALA A 440 -10.94 29.72 -17.75
C ALA A 440 -10.00 30.87 -18.16
N PRO A 441 -10.48 32.12 -18.20
CA PRO A 441 -9.63 33.27 -18.55
C PRO A 441 -8.43 33.37 -17.65
N GLY A 442 -7.24 33.62 -18.23
CA GLY A 442 -6.01 33.78 -17.47
C GLY A 442 -5.30 32.48 -17.07
N PHE A 443 -5.88 31.31 -17.34
CA PHE A 443 -5.39 29.99 -16.89
C PHE A 443 -3.93 29.69 -17.29
N PHE A 444 -3.52 30.09 -18.48
CA PHE A 444 -2.16 29.84 -18.97
C PHE A 444 -1.19 31.03 -18.74
N GLN A 445 -1.71 32.21 -18.41
CA GLN A 445 -0.92 33.41 -18.21
C GLN A 445 -0.42 33.54 -16.77
N ASP A 446 -1.26 33.18 -15.79
CA ASP A 446 -0.95 33.35 -14.37
C ASP A 446 -1.07 32.01 -13.60
N PRO A 447 0.02 31.55 -12.98
CA PRO A 447 0.01 30.33 -12.15
C PRO A 447 -0.98 30.40 -10.97
N ALA A 448 -1.23 31.59 -10.40
CA ALA A 448 -2.18 31.76 -9.30
C ALA A 448 -3.63 31.57 -9.79
N ILE A 449 -3.96 32.11 -10.96
CA ILE A 449 -5.25 31.89 -11.62
C ILE A 449 -5.43 30.40 -11.98
N ARG A 450 -4.38 29.78 -12.53
CA ARG A 450 -4.39 28.32 -12.79
C ARG A 450 -4.69 27.52 -11.52
N LYS A 451 -4.03 27.86 -10.41
CA LYS A 451 -4.25 27.18 -9.11
C LYS A 451 -5.68 27.37 -8.61
N ALA A 452 -6.25 28.57 -8.73
CA ALA A 452 -7.63 28.86 -8.33
C ALA A 452 -8.68 28.06 -9.10
N TYR A 453 -8.46 27.79 -10.41
CA TYR A 453 -9.32 26.91 -11.21
C TYR A 453 -9.10 25.42 -10.92
N SER A 454 -7.89 25.02 -10.52
CA SER A 454 -7.49 23.61 -10.38
C SER A 454 -7.78 23.02 -9.00
N GLY A 455 -8.31 23.80 -8.06
CA GLY A 455 -8.68 23.30 -6.75
C GLY A 455 -9.68 22.15 -6.86
N CYS A 456 -9.38 21.01 -6.21
CA CYS A 456 -10.23 19.83 -6.24
C CYS A 456 -10.08 19.04 -4.95
N ALA A 457 -11.21 18.66 -4.34
CA ALA A 457 -11.24 17.67 -3.27
C ALA A 457 -11.50 16.28 -3.87
N TRP A 458 -10.98 15.26 -3.19
CA TRP A 458 -11.13 13.86 -3.60
C TRP A 458 -11.68 13.05 -2.43
N PRO A 459 -13.01 13.11 -2.21
CA PRO A 459 -13.63 12.41 -1.08
C PRO A 459 -13.36 10.90 -1.18
N GLY A 460 -13.02 10.33 -0.02
CA GLY A 460 -12.80 8.89 0.11
C GLY A 460 -14.10 8.08 0.10
N PRO A 461 -13.99 6.76 0.16
CA PRO A 461 -15.14 5.88 0.31
C PRO A 461 -15.91 6.19 1.60
N ALA A 462 -17.22 6.01 1.55
CA ALA A 462 -18.06 6.13 2.72
C ALA A 462 -17.58 5.20 3.85
N ARG A 463 -17.51 5.73 5.05
CA ARG A 463 -17.17 4.92 6.23
C ARG A 463 -18.37 4.05 6.59
N THR A 464 -18.10 2.78 6.88
CA THR A 464 -19.17 1.87 7.31
C THR A 464 -19.68 2.31 8.68
N SER A 465 -20.96 2.66 8.75
CA SER A 465 -21.60 3.05 10.00
C SER A 465 -21.94 1.83 10.83
N LEU A 466 -21.51 1.82 12.10
CA LEU A 466 -21.89 0.80 13.08
C LEU A 466 -23.22 1.13 13.76
N ASN A 467 -23.59 2.41 13.84
CA ASN A 467 -24.86 2.89 14.38
C ASN A 467 -25.36 4.09 13.57
N PRO A 468 -26.06 3.85 12.47
CA PRO A 468 -26.48 4.90 11.53
C PRO A 468 -27.30 6.02 12.18
N VAL A 469 -28.18 5.69 13.12
CA VAL A 469 -29.05 6.67 13.77
C VAL A 469 -28.25 7.67 14.62
N GLN A 470 -27.30 7.19 15.42
CA GLN A 470 -26.47 8.05 16.24
C GLN A 470 -25.50 8.90 15.38
N GLU A 471 -24.98 8.34 14.31
CA GLU A 471 -24.05 9.05 13.43
C GLU A 471 -24.76 10.14 12.64
N ILE A 472 -25.96 9.88 12.10
CA ILE A 472 -26.78 10.90 11.45
C ILE A 472 -27.13 12.02 12.45
N SER A 473 -27.55 11.68 13.67
CA SER A 473 -27.85 12.68 14.70
C SER A 473 -26.63 13.53 15.06
N ALA A 474 -25.45 12.91 15.17
CA ALA A 474 -24.20 13.64 15.45
C ALA A 474 -23.80 14.55 14.27
N ALA A 475 -23.93 14.10 13.02
CA ALA A 475 -23.68 14.89 11.82
C ALA A 475 -24.61 16.11 11.75
N THR A 476 -25.91 15.90 11.97
CA THR A 476 -26.90 17.00 11.98
C THR A 476 -26.52 18.05 13.03
N LYS A 477 -26.16 17.62 14.25
CA LYS A 477 -25.74 18.54 15.32
C LYS A 477 -24.46 19.29 15.01
N ARG A 478 -23.48 18.67 14.34
CA ARG A 478 -22.25 19.38 13.92
C ARG A 478 -22.55 20.46 12.89
N VAL A 479 -23.43 20.19 11.95
CA VAL A 479 -23.87 21.18 10.94
C VAL A 479 -24.66 22.32 11.61
N GLU A 480 -25.61 22.00 12.49
CA GLU A 480 -26.40 22.99 13.23
C GLU A 480 -25.53 23.88 14.12
N ALA A 481 -24.49 23.32 14.75
CA ALA A 481 -23.55 24.05 15.59
C ALA A 481 -22.48 24.82 14.77
N GLY A 482 -22.43 24.69 13.45
CA GLY A 482 -21.44 25.35 12.58
C GLY A 482 -20.04 24.73 12.62
N PHE A 483 -19.89 23.53 13.15
CA PHE A 483 -18.60 22.81 13.19
C PHE A 483 -18.25 22.09 11.87
N SER A 484 -19.25 21.84 11.04
CA SER A 484 -19.10 21.18 9.74
C SER A 484 -20.15 21.72 8.77
N THR A 485 -20.02 21.38 7.49
CA THR A 485 -21.00 21.70 6.46
C THR A 485 -21.79 20.46 6.03
N ALA A 486 -23.02 20.65 5.52
CA ALA A 486 -23.81 19.56 4.97
C ALA A 486 -23.08 18.84 3.80
N GLN A 487 -22.22 19.55 3.09
CA GLN A 487 -21.41 19.00 2.00
C GLN A 487 -20.32 18.06 2.55
N GLU A 488 -19.59 18.48 3.57
CA GLU A 488 -18.55 17.66 4.22
C GLU A 488 -19.16 16.41 4.87
N GLU A 489 -20.25 16.56 5.62
CA GLU A 489 -20.92 15.41 6.25
C GLU A 489 -21.48 14.44 5.20
N THR A 490 -22.05 14.93 4.10
CA THR A 490 -22.51 14.08 3.00
C THR A 490 -21.35 13.32 2.36
N ALA A 491 -20.22 13.98 2.10
CA ALA A 491 -19.04 13.36 1.53
C ALA A 491 -18.46 12.28 2.45
N GLN A 492 -18.36 12.57 3.76
CA GLN A 492 -17.82 11.61 4.74
C GLN A 492 -18.75 10.40 4.98
N MET A 493 -20.06 10.61 5.03
CA MET A 493 -21.03 9.56 5.34
C MET A 493 -21.38 8.67 4.16
N THR A 494 -21.45 9.25 2.94
CA THR A 494 -21.97 8.54 1.76
C THR A 494 -21.01 8.52 0.57
N GLY A 495 -19.91 9.28 0.62
CA GLY A 495 -19.03 9.54 -0.53
C GLY A 495 -19.72 10.38 -1.62
N GLY A 496 -20.91 10.93 -1.34
CA GLY A 496 -21.74 11.66 -2.30
C GLY A 496 -21.50 13.18 -2.29
N ASN A 497 -22.21 13.88 -3.17
CA ASN A 497 -22.20 15.33 -3.27
C ASN A 497 -23.54 15.89 -2.80
N TYR A 498 -23.53 16.76 -1.78
CA TYR A 498 -24.72 17.36 -1.19
C TYR A 498 -25.57 18.14 -2.22
N ASN A 499 -24.94 18.99 -3.03
CA ASN A 499 -25.65 19.81 -4.01
C ASN A 499 -26.34 18.95 -5.06
N ARG A 500 -25.68 17.87 -5.53
CA ARG A 500 -26.30 16.87 -6.41
C ARG A 500 -27.50 16.21 -5.74
N ASN A 501 -27.39 15.83 -4.47
CA ASN A 501 -28.49 15.22 -3.72
C ASN A 501 -29.68 16.17 -3.57
N ILE A 502 -29.43 17.45 -3.25
CA ILE A 502 -30.50 18.46 -3.14
C ILE A 502 -31.25 18.64 -4.47
N ARG A 503 -30.51 18.75 -5.58
CA ARG A 503 -31.14 18.86 -6.92
C ARG A 503 -32.00 17.65 -7.27
N GLN A 504 -31.46 16.47 -7.00
CA GLN A 504 -32.21 15.23 -7.20
C GLN A 504 -33.50 15.22 -6.37
N ARG A 505 -33.41 15.60 -5.08
CA ARG A 505 -34.60 15.72 -4.21
C ARG A 505 -35.62 16.76 -4.71
N VAL A 506 -35.14 17.88 -5.25
CA VAL A 506 -36.02 18.89 -5.87
C VAL A 506 -36.74 18.30 -7.10
N ALA A 507 -36.03 17.59 -7.96
CA ALA A 507 -36.61 16.92 -9.12
C ALA A 507 -37.61 15.83 -8.72
N GLU A 508 -37.30 15.05 -7.70
CA GLU A 508 -38.20 14.03 -7.15
C GLU A 508 -39.45 14.65 -6.51
N ALA A 509 -39.28 15.74 -5.76
CA ALA A 509 -40.40 16.45 -5.16
C ALA A 509 -41.37 17.05 -6.24
N LYS A 510 -40.83 17.59 -7.34
CA LYS A 510 -41.63 18.04 -8.49
C LYS A 510 -42.42 16.89 -9.12
N ARG A 511 -41.71 15.76 -9.40
CA ARG A 511 -42.36 14.56 -9.95
C ARG A 511 -43.46 14.01 -9.01
N LYS A 512 -43.17 14.01 -7.69
CA LYS A 512 -44.15 13.56 -6.71
C LYS A 512 -45.41 14.44 -6.73
N ARG A 513 -45.26 15.77 -6.78
CA ARG A 513 -46.39 16.68 -6.92
C ARG A 513 -47.20 16.42 -8.19
N GLU A 514 -46.51 16.24 -9.33
CA GLU A 514 -47.17 15.90 -10.60
C GLU A 514 -47.97 14.58 -10.51
N VAL A 515 -47.40 13.56 -9.82
CA VAL A 515 -48.08 12.28 -9.59
C VAL A 515 -49.28 12.45 -8.63
N ASP A 516 -49.11 13.18 -7.53
CA ASP A 516 -50.16 13.43 -6.55
C ASP A 516 -51.31 14.23 -7.20
N GLU A 517 -51.04 15.22 -8.07
CA GLU A 517 -52.01 15.97 -8.84
C GLU A 517 -52.79 15.09 -9.86
N ILE A 518 -52.11 14.10 -10.47
CA ILE A 518 -52.73 13.15 -11.39
C ILE A 518 -53.61 12.14 -10.63
N MET A 519 -53.18 11.71 -9.46
CA MET A 519 -53.87 10.69 -8.65
C MET A 519 -55.03 11.25 -7.83
N ASP A 520 -54.94 12.53 -7.43
CA ASP A 520 -56.01 13.24 -6.69
C ASP A 520 -56.17 14.67 -7.22
N PRO A 521 -56.94 14.84 -8.33
CA PRO A 521 -57.21 16.16 -8.94
C PRO A 521 -57.95 17.13 -8.04
N SER A 522 -58.54 16.66 -6.93
CA SER A 522 -59.32 17.50 -5.99
C SER A 522 -58.41 18.29 -5.03
N SER A 523 -57.17 17.91 -4.82
CA SER A 523 -56.22 18.59 -3.95
C SER A 523 -55.65 19.88 -4.56
N ALA A 524 -55.58 19.98 -5.89
CA ALA A 524 -55.09 21.16 -6.62
C ALA A 524 -56.07 22.35 -6.57
N ALA A 525 -57.38 22.09 -6.32
CA ALA A 525 -58.41 23.14 -6.27
C ALA A 525 -58.48 23.88 -4.92
N SER A 526 -57.83 23.39 -3.87
CA SER A 526 -57.92 23.97 -2.51
C SER A 526 -56.90 25.07 -2.21
N GLU A 527 -55.78 25.17 -2.97
CA GLU A 527 -54.77 26.20 -2.76
C GLU A 527 -55.01 27.51 -3.56
N GLY A 528 -55.95 27.50 -4.50
CA GLY A 528 -56.31 28.68 -5.31
C GLY A 528 -57.40 29.62 -4.70
N GLY A 529 -57.90 29.31 -3.49
CA GLY A 529 -59.12 29.94 -2.94
C GLY A 529 -58.93 30.93 -1.79
N ASN A 530 -57.76 31.50 -1.52
CA ASN A 530 -57.62 32.49 -0.47
C ASN A 530 -56.81 33.73 -0.91
N GLY A 531 -57.41 34.51 -1.80
CA GLY A 531 -56.83 35.78 -2.24
C GLY A 531 -57.88 36.70 -2.83
N ASN A 532 -58.96 37.02 -2.06
CA ASN A 532 -59.77 38.23 -2.22
C ASN A 532 -60.90 38.24 -1.18
N ALA A 533 -60.66 38.90 -0.05
CA ALA A 533 -61.67 39.63 0.71
C ALA A 533 -60.91 40.64 1.63
#